data_6a28200ea081cab19a61d23891b29158
#
_entry.id   6a28200ea081cab19a61d23891b29158
#
_cell.length_a   1.000
_cell.length_b   1.000
_cell.length_c   1.000
_cell.angle_alpha   90.00
_cell.angle_beta   90.00
_cell.angle_gamma   90.00
#
_symmetry.space_group_name_H-M   'P 1'
#
loop_
_entity.id
_entity.type
_entity.pdbx_description
1 polymer ?
#
loop_
_entity_poly.entity_id
_entity_poly.type
_entity_poly.pdbx_seq_one_letter_code
_entity_poly.pdbx_strand_id
1 'polypeptide(L)' 'MRREKILETLRGAEKSLTVDELSQRTGIDVARLRVDLFRLMGEGKVERRQRGNELTWALKVSVPIEERYEKLAKKYVP' A
#
# COMPACT_ATOMS: atom_id res chain seq x y z
N MET A 1 15.58 3.65 6.57
CA MET A 1 15.34 4.46 5.36
C MET A 1 13.87 4.81 5.26
N ARG A 2 13.56 5.94 4.60
CA ARG A 2 12.18 6.43 4.53
C ARG A 2 11.21 5.44 3.90
N ARG A 3 11.63 4.76 2.84
CA ARG A 3 10.76 3.80 2.14
C ARG A 3 10.31 2.66 3.05
N GLU A 4 11.24 2.10 3.79
CA GLU A 4 10.93 1.02 4.74
C GLU A 4 9.99 1.50 5.82
N LYS A 5 10.22 2.70 6.34
CA LYS A 5 9.37 3.26 7.37
C LYS A 5 7.94 3.48 6.89
N ILE A 6 7.78 3.94 5.65
CA ILE A 6 6.46 4.11 5.03
C ILE A 6 5.77 2.75 4.89
N LEU A 7 6.47 1.77 4.36
CA LEU A 7 5.91 0.42 4.16
C LEU A 7 5.54 -0.24 5.47
N GLU A 8 6.38 -0.12 6.50
CA GLU A 8 6.08 -0.67 7.82
C GLU A 8 4.87 0.00 8.45
N THR A 9 4.76 1.32 8.31
CA THR A 9 3.63 2.07 8.85
C THR A 9 2.33 1.64 8.19
N LEU A 10 2.34 1.48 6.88
CA LEU A 10 1.17 1.00 6.14
C LEU A 10 0.83 -0.44 6.47
N ARG A 11 1.84 -1.28 6.70
CA ARG A 11 1.63 -2.68 7.08
C ARG A 11 0.95 -2.80 8.42
N GLY A 12 1.33 -1.95 9.37
CA GLY A 12 0.76 -1.96 10.71
C GLY A 12 -0.59 -1.27 10.82
N ALA A 13 -1.00 -0.54 9.78
CA ALA A 13 -2.27 0.18 9.81
C ALA A 13 -3.42 -0.76 9.44
N GLU A 14 -4.51 -0.68 10.18
CA GLU A 14 -5.70 -1.49 9.92
C GLU A 14 -6.48 -1.01 8.70
N LYS A 15 -6.26 0.22 8.29
CA LYS A 15 -6.94 0.84 7.15
C LYS A 15 -5.97 1.68 6.35
N SER A 16 -6.39 2.09 5.16
CA SER A 16 -5.59 3.02 4.35
C SER A 16 -5.44 4.36 5.08
N LEU A 17 -4.31 5.02 4.86
CA LEU A 17 -3.96 6.26 5.53
C LEU A 17 -3.81 7.41 4.54
N THR A 18 -4.21 8.60 4.95
CA THR A 18 -3.95 9.81 4.18
C THR A 18 -2.48 10.19 4.30
N VAL A 19 -2.00 11.04 3.40
CA VAL A 19 -0.63 11.58 3.47
C VAL A 19 -0.39 12.27 4.81
N ASP A 20 -1.37 13.01 5.31
CA ASP A 20 -1.24 13.71 6.59
C ASP A 20 -1.10 12.72 7.75
N GLU A 21 -1.90 11.66 7.75
CA GLU A 21 -1.80 10.60 8.76
C GLU A 21 -0.44 9.91 8.70
N LEU A 22 0.04 9.63 7.49
CA LEU A 22 1.37 9.05 7.29
C LEU A 22 2.46 9.97 7.79
N SER A 23 2.35 11.28 7.51
CA SER A 23 3.32 12.25 7.98
C SER A 23 3.40 12.28 9.51
N GLN A 24 2.26 12.23 10.17
CA GLN A 24 2.20 12.22 11.62
C GLN A 24 2.82 10.97 12.22
N ARG A 25 2.59 9.82 11.60
CA ARG A 25 3.09 8.54 12.11
C ARG A 25 4.58 8.31 11.81
N THR A 26 5.06 8.80 10.67
CA THR A 26 6.44 8.58 10.25
C THR A 26 7.38 9.73 10.62
N GLY A 27 6.84 10.92 10.83
CA GLY A 27 7.65 12.12 11.02
C GLY A 27 8.27 12.64 9.72
N ILE A 28 7.85 12.11 8.58
CA ILE A 28 8.34 12.52 7.28
C ILE A 28 7.46 13.66 6.74
N ASP A 29 8.08 14.66 6.14
CA ASP A 29 7.37 15.79 5.56
C ASP A 29 6.41 15.35 4.45
N VAL A 30 5.24 16.00 4.37
CA VAL A 30 4.19 15.65 3.40
C VAL A 30 4.71 15.69 1.96
N ALA A 31 5.50 16.72 1.61
CA ALA A 31 6.04 16.84 0.26
C ALA A 31 6.94 15.66 -0.10
N ARG A 32 7.77 15.22 0.83
CA ARG A 32 8.64 14.05 0.66
C ARG A 32 7.83 12.77 0.55
N LEU A 33 6.82 12.63 1.41
CA LEU A 33 5.95 11.46 1.37
C LEU A 33 5.27 11.31 0.02
N ARG A 34 4.78 12.39 -0.55
CA ARG A 34 4.13 12.35 -1.85
C ARG A 34 5.05 11.79 -2.92
N VAL A 35 6.31 12.26 -2.96
CA VAL A 35 7.30 11.77 -3.92
C VAL A 35 7.56 10.28 -3.70
N ASP A 36 7.80 9.88 -2.46
CA ASP A 36 8.10 8.50 -2.12
C ASP A 36 6.92 7.58 -2.41
N LEU A 37 5.70 8.02 -2.11
CA LEU A 37 4.49 7.24 -2.37
C LEU A 37 4.26 7.04 -3.87
N PHE A 38 4.48 8.07 -4.69
CA PHE A 38 4.36 7.93 -6.13
C PHE A 38 5.38 6.95 -6.68
N ARG A 39 6.60 6.96 -6.16
CA ARG A 39 7.63 6.00 -6.56
C ARG A 39 7.25 4.59 -6.16
N LEU A 40 6.78 4.41 -4.93
CA LEU A 40 6.35 3.10 -4.45
C LEU A 40 5.14 2.59 -5.23
N MET A 41 4.24 3.48 -5.62
CA MET A 41 3.10 3.12 -6.45
C MET A 41 3.57 2.65 -7.84
N GLY A 42 4.54 3.34 -8.42
CA GLY A 42 5.14 2.93 -9.68
C GLY A 42 5.85 1.59 -9.60
N GLU A 43 6.37 1.23 -8.43
CA GLU A 43 6.99 -0.06 -8.17
C GLU A 43 5.99 -1.15 -7.82
N GLY A 44 4.71 -0.80 -7.69
CA GLY A 44 3.66 -1.75 -7.36
C GLY A 44 3.63 -2.18 -5.89
N LYS A 45 4.22 -1.39 -5.01
CA LYS A 45 4.28 -1.71 -3.58
C LYS A 45 3.18 -1.07 -2.75
N VAL A 46 2.64 0.04 -3.23
CA VAL A 46 1.50 0.70 -2.58
C VAL A 46 0.45 1.04 -3.63
N GLU A 47 -0.78 1.24 -3.18
CA GLU A 47 -1.87 1.64 -4.04
C GLU A 47 -2.62 2.81 -3.43
N ARG A 48 -3.23 3.62 -4.29
CA ARG A 48 -4.10 4.68 -3.86
C ARG A 48 -5.51 4.15 -3.72
N ARG A 49 -6.18 4.57 -2.65
CA ARG A 49 -7.58 4.26 -2.43
C ARG A 49 -8.32 5.55 -2.11
N GLN A 50 -9.56 5.61 -2.48
CA GLN A 50 -10.40 6.75 -2.14
C GLN A 50 -11.33 6.33 -0.99
N ARG A 51 -11.34 7.16 0.05
CA ARG A 51 -12.22 6.97 1.20
C ARG A 51 -13.03 8.25 1.38
N GLY A 52 -14.28 8.23 0.91
CA GLY A 52 -15.09 9.44 0.85
C GLY A 52 -14.44 10.45 -0.09
N ASN A 53 -14.14 11.64 0.40
CA ASN A 53 -13.48 12.69 -0.37
C ASN A 53 -11.96 12.72 -0.19
N GLU A 54 -11.41 11.77 0.57
CA GLU A 54 -10.00 11.74 0.87
C GLU A 54 -9.26 10.69 0.07
N LEU A 55 -8.07 11.06 -0.41
CA LEU A 55 -7.14 10.11 -1.02
C LEU A 55 -6.32 9.46 0.08
N THR A 56 -6.27 8.13 0.07
CA THR A 56 -5.53 7.36 1.05
C THR A 56 -4.56 6.43 0.36
N TRP A 57 -3.63 5.88 1.13
CA TRP A 57 -2.61 4.97 0.64
C TRP A 57 -2.63 3.69 1.45
N ALA A 58 -2.41 2.58 0.79
CA ALA A 58 -2.37 1.27 1.42
C ALA A 58 -1.30 0.42 0.77
N LEU A 59 -0.84 -0.60 1.48
CA LEU A 59 0.05 -1.58 0.88
C LEU A 59 -0.71 -2.35 -0.20
N LYS A 60 -0.05 -2.50 -1.33
CA LYS A 60 -0.58 -3.34 -2.39
C LYS A 60 -0.11 -4.76 -2.11
N VAL A 61 -1.04 -5.61 -1.70
CA VAL A 61 -0.75 -7.02 -1.50
C VAL A 61 -0.86 -7.70 -2.85
N SER A 62 0.29 -7.96 -3.48
CA SER A 62 0.29 -8.75 -4.70
C SER A 62 0.41 -10.20 -4.32
N VAL A 63 -0.66 -10.95 -4.56
CA VAL A 63 -0.62 -12.41 -4.41
C VAL A 63 0.17 -12.94 -5.60
N PRO A 64 1.19 -13.78 -5.40
CA PRO A 64 1.91 -14.38 -6.51
C PRO A 64 0.96 -15.07 -7.48
N ILE A 65 1.23 -14.92 -8.77
CA ILE A 65 0.40 -15.51 -9.81
C ILE A 65 0.18 -17.00 -9.58
N GLU A 66 1.20 -17.70 -9.12
CA GLU A 66 1.15 -19.12 -8.82
C GLU A 66 0.07 -19.47 -7.80
N GLU A 67 -0.05 -18.68 -6.73
CA GLU A 67 -1.09 -18.90 -5.73
C GLU A 67 -2.48 -18.66 -6.31
N ARG A 68 -2.62 -17.70 -7.21
CA ARG A 68 -3.89 -17.46 -7.89
C ARG A 68 -4.30 -18.65 -8.73
N TYR A 69 -3.36 -19.23 -9.46
CA TYR A 69 -3.63 -20.40 -10.29
C TYR A 69 -3.98 -21.62 -9.46
N GLU A 70 -3.29 -21.83 -8.35
CA GLU A 70 -3.61 -22.93 -7.45
C GLU A 70 -5.01 -22.81 -6.88
N LYS A 71 -5.41 -21.62 -6.45
CA LYS A 71 -6.75 -21.39 -5.92
C LYS A 71 -7.83 -21.61 -6.99
N LEU A 72 -7.56 -21.12 -8.22
CA LEU A 72 -8.47 -21.31 -9.33
C LEU A 72 -8.56 -22.78 -9.73
N ALA A 73 -7.44 -23.47 -9.78
CA ALA A 73 -7.39 -24.89 -10.11
C ALA A 73 -8.19 -25.71 -9.10
N LYS A 74 -7.99 -25.44 -7.81
CA LYS A 74 -8.75 -26.14 -6.76
C LYS A 74 -10.24 -25.88 -6.84
N LYS A 75 -10.63 -24.70 -7.30
CA LYS A 75 -12.03 -24.32 -7.41
C LYS A 75 -12.72 -25.00 -8.59
N TYR A 76 -11.99 -25.28 -9.66
CA TYR A 76 -12.54 -25.83 -10.90
C TYR A 76 -12.23 -27.31 -11.14
N VAL A 77 -11.38 -27.90 -10.33
CA VAL A 77 -11.12 -29.34 -10.44
C VAL A 77 -12.26 -30.11 -9.79
N PRO A 78 -12.91 -31.02 -10.51
CA PRO A 78 -14.00 -31.82 -9.96
C PRO A 78 -13.58 -32.78 -8.86
#